data_c9ef77e05feb225f5972144dc87d1b47
#
_entry.id   c9ef77e05feb225f5972144dc87d1b47
#
_cell.length_a   1.000
_cell.length_b   1.000
_cell.length_c   1.000
_cell.angle_alpha   90.00
_cell.angle_beta   90.00
_cell.angle_gamma   90.00
#
_symmetry.space_group_name_H-M   'P 1'
#
loop_
_entity.id
_entity.type
_entity.pdbx_description
1 polymer ?
#
loop_
_entity_poly.entity_id
_entity_poly.type
_entity_poly.pdbx_seq_one_letter_code
_entity_poly.pdbx_strand_id
1 'polypeptide(L)'
;MARRIWHAPVAEKGAADPARLVSSALDGHIPCIVITSTPESMTQTHTTDLLVIGAGPAGYTAAIYAARANLKPILVAGLQPGGQLMITTDVENYPGFARGIQGPELMEQMAAQAAHVGTQIIHDIITECTLKGHGGAGEPFRLVGDSGDVYLARSVVIATGAQAKWLGIPGEAQYQGSGVSACATCDGFFYRGRTVAVIGGGNTAVEEALYLTHHAEHVILIHRRDSLRAEKILQDRLFAHPKITVKWNCVVDEIVATGTPPVVTGLNLRDISSGTNEHLAVDGVFVAIGHAPNTAVFKDQVETDDEGYIVTNPGGTRTSVPGVFAAGDVQDRIYRQAVTAAGTGCMAALEAERYLAGMSH
;
A
#
# COMPACT_ATOMS: atom_id res chain seq x y z
N MET A 1 -18.00 -38.30 -28.34
CA MET A 1 -19.20 -37.48 -28.55
C MET A 1 -18.82 -36.01 -28.69
N ALA A 2 -19.33 -35.35 -29.70
CA ALA A 2 -18.77 -34.20 -30.37
C ALA A 2 -18.77 -32.88 -29.58
N ARG A 3 -17.65 -32.17 -29.65
CA ARG A 3 -17.48 -30.74 -29.27
C ARG A 3 -18.30 -29.88 -30.27
N ARG A 4 -19.10 -28.95 -29.75
CA ARG A 4 -19.62 -27.84 -30.53
C ARG A 4 -18.86 -26.57 -30.15
N ILE A 5 -18.10 -26.08 -31.12
CA ILE A 5 -17.45 -24.78 -31.10
C ILE A 5 -18.47 -23.79 -31.69
N TRP A 6 -18.76 -22.72 -30.94
CA TRP A 6 -19.53 -21.58 -31.44
C TRP A 6 -18.57 -20.49 -31.90
N HIS A 7 -18.57 -20.20 -33.22
CA HIS A 7 -17.97 -19.01 -33.78
C HIS A 7 -19.05 -17.93 -33.92
N ALA A 8 -18.79 -16.74 -33.38
CA ALA A 8 -19.57 -15.53 -33.66
C ALA A 8 -18.96 -14.79 -34.88
N PRO A 9 -19.76 -14.18 -35.73
CA PRO A 9 -19.24 -13.50 -36.94
C PRO A 9 -18.70 -12.10 -36.59
N VAL A 10 -17.56 -11.79 -37.21
CA VAL A 10 -16.92 -10.48 -37.24
C VAL A 10 -17.71 -9.56 -38.17
N ALA A 11 -18.16 -8.41 -37.67
CA ALA A 11 -18.76 -7.37 -38.50
C ALA A 11 -17.67 -6.44 -39.05
N GLU A 12 -17.57 -6.37 -40.37
CA GLU A 12 -16.73 -5.43 -41.11
C GLU A 12 -17.25 -4.00 -40.95
N LYS A 13 -16.39 -3.09 -40.54
CA LYS A 13 -16.64 -1.64 -40.58
C LYS A 13 -16.08 -1.07 -41.87
N GLY A 14 -16.99 -0.57 -42.71
CA GLY A 14 -16.67 0.15 -43.92
C GLY A 14 -15.92 1.45 -43.69
N ALA A 15 -14.93 1.68 -44.53
CA ALA A 15 -14.14 2.90 -44.60
C ALA A 15 -14.97 4.05 -45.18
N ALA A 16 -14.93 5.22 -44.53
CA ALA A 16 -15.45 6.46 -45.08
C ALA A 16 -14.28 7.32 -45.63
N ASP A 17 -14.47 7.74 -46.88
CA ASP A 17 -13.55 8.50 -47.73
C ASP A 17 -13.51 9.99 -47.31
N PRO A 18 -12.35 10.63 -47.16
CA PRO A 18 -12.24 12.05 -46.90
C PRO A 18 -11.85 12.83 -48.15
N ALA A 19 -12.80 13.42 -48.89
CA ALA A 19 -12.49 14.55 -49.74
C ALA A 19 -13.76 15.20 -50.28
N ARG A 20 -14.15 16.38 -49.75
CA ARG A 20 -14.73 17.47 -50.52
C ARG A 20 -14.51 18.80 -49.79
N LEU A 21 -13.43 19.44 -50.17
CA LEU A 21 -13.26 20.89 -50.01
C LEU A 21 -14.15 21.62 -51.00
N VAL A 22 -15.03 22.46 -50.51
CA VAL A 22 -15.61 23.58 -51.30
C VAL A 22 -15.30 24.87 -50.56
N SER A 23 -14.48 25.69 -51.22
CA SER A 23 -14.15 27.06 -50.81
C SER A 23 -15.33 27.99 -51.11
N SER A 24 -15.73 28.82 -50.15
CA SER A 24 -16.27 30.14 -50.40
C SER A 24 -15.79 31.07 -49.31
N ALA A 25 -14.92 31.99 -49.74
CA ALA A 25 -14.56 33.15 -48.97
C ALA A 25 -15.76 34.09 -48.92
N LEU A 26 -15.99 34.77 -47.78
CA LEU A 26 -16.17 36.21 -47.62
C LEU A 26 -16.65 36.57 -46.20
N ASP A 27 -16.06 37.64 -45.72
CA ASP A 27 -16.47 38.52 -44.62
C ASP A 27 -16.05 38.17 -43.20
N GLY A 28 -15.03 38.94 -42.78
CA GLY A 28 -14.42 38.99 -41.48
C GLY A 28 -15.37 39.40 -40.35
N HIS A 29 -15.67 38.43 -39.51
CA HIS A 29 -15.90 38.61 -38.08
C HIS A 29 -15.46 37.32 -37.42
N ILE A 30 -14.33 37.40 -36.74
CA ILE A 30 -13.89 36.31 -35.83
C ILE A 30 -14.83 36.43 -34.61
N PRO A 31 -15.74 35.46 -34.37
CA PRO A 31 -16.43 35.44 -33.10
C PRO A 31 -15.39 35.06 -32.03
N CYS A 32 -15.20 35.98 -31.11
CA CYS A 32 -14.50 35.70 -29.85
C CYS A 32 -15.24 34.55 -29.18
N ILE A 33 -14.69 33.32 -29.26
CA ILE A 33 -15.19 32.18 -28.48
C ILE A 33 -14.82 32.54 -27.05
N VAL A 34 -15.77 33.08 -26.33
CA VAL A 34 -15.74 33.13 -24.88
C VAL A 34 -15.84 31.67 -24.45
N ILE A 35 -14.72 31.09 -24.09
CA ILE A 35 -14.67 29.80 -23.36
C ILE A 35 -15.29 30.11 -22.00
N THR A 36 -16.62 30.00 -21.93
CA THR A 36 -17.34 30.05 -20.68
C THR A 36 -17.10 28.74 -19.94
N SER A 37 -16.51 28.89 -18.75
CA SER A 37 -16.58 27.99 -17.62
C SER A 37 -16.20 26.51 -17.87
N THR A 38 -15.05 26.12 -17.32
CA THR A 38 -14.90 24.76 -16.76
C THR A 38 -16.20 24.36 -16.07
N PRO A 39 -16.74 23.15 -16.33
CA PRO A 39 -17.86 22.68 -15.55
C PRO A 39 -17.41 22.67 -14.09
N GLU A 40 -18.05 23.43 -13.22
CA GLU A 40 -17.97 23.25 -11.78
C GLU A 40 -18.31 21.79 -11.53
N SER A 41 -17.34 21.01 -11.05
CA SER A 41 -17.56 19.67 -10.57
C SER A 41 -18.59 19.78 -9.46
N MET A 42 -19.84 19.36 -9.75
CA MET A 42 -20.88 19.37 -8.72
C MET A 42 -20.47 18.36 -7.67
N THR A 43 -20.15 18.84 -6.46
CA THR A 43 -19.87 18.01 -5.30
C THR A 43 -21.04 17.07 -5.04
N GLN A 44 -20.76 15.76 -4.93
CA GLN A 44 -21.76 14.75 -4.66
C GLN A 44 -21.76 14.37 -3.18
N THR A 45 -22.93 13.97 -2.67
CA THR A 45 -23.03 13.38 -1.35
C THR A 45 -23.35 11.90 -1.47
N HIS A 46 -22.45 11.06 -0.98
CA HIS A 46 -22.58 9.62 -0.94
C HIS A 46 -22.99 9.18 0.45
N THR A 47 -24.03 8.33 0.56
CA THR A 47 -24.49 7.79 1.84
C THR A 47 -24.37 6.27 1.84
N THR A 48 -23.80 5.70 2.91
CA THR A 48 -23.58 4.27 3.03
C THR A 48 -23.70 3.79 4.49
N ASP A 49 -23.99 2.53 4.68
CA ASP A 49 -23.90 1.90 5.99
C ASP A 49 -22.46 1.69 6.43
N LEU A 50 -21.56 1.36 5.47
CA LEU A 50 -20.13 1.18 5.72
C LEU A 50 -19.28 1.86 4.66
N LEU A 51 -18.41 2.76 5.10
CA LEU A 51 -17.35 3.35 4.29
C LEU A 51 -16.03 2.64 4.58
N VAL A 52 -15.36 2.16 3.55
CA VAL A 52 -14.01 1.61 3.62
C VAL A 52 -13.03 2.58 2.99
N ILE A 53 -11.96 2.94 3.70
CA ILE A 53 -10.96 3.91 3.22
C ILE A 53 -9.65 3.16 2.96
N GLY A 54 -9.25 3.10 1.69
CA GLY A 54 -8.06 2.39 1.24
C GLY A 54 -8.37 1.09 0.50
N ALA A 55 -7.68 0.86 -0.61
CA ALA A 55 -7.89 -0.21 -1.57
C ALA A 55 -6.74 -1.24 -1.60
N GLY A 56 -6.11 -1.49 -0.45
CA GLY A 56 -5.18 -2.60 -0.25
C GLY A 56 -5.92 -3.92 0.11
N PRO A 57 -5.18 -4.99 0.44
CA PRO A 57 -5.76 -6.29 0.82
C PRO A 57 -6.76 -6.19 1.98
N ALA A 58 -6.50 -5.34 2.98
CA ALA A 58 -7.42 -5.10 4.09
C ALA A 58 -8.73 -4.46 3.62
N GLY A 59 -8.66 -3.39 2.81
CA GLY A 59 -9.83 -2.65 2.35
C GLY A 59 -10.69 -3.48 1.41
N TYR A 60 -10.10 -4.12 0.40
CA TYR A 60 -10.86 -5.00 -0.49
C TYR A 60 -11.52 -6.15 0.28
N THR A 61 -10.80 -6.78 1.22
CA THR A 61 -11.39 -7.86 2.02
C THR A 61 -12.53 -7.35 2.90
N ALA A 62 -12.38 -6.20 3.56
CA ALA A 62 -13.45 -5.60 4.34
C ALA A 62 -14.68 -5.31 3.47
N ALA A 63 -14.48 -4.72 2.30
CA ALA A 63 -15.56 -4.41 1.36
C ALA A 63 -16.26 -5.68 0.85
N ILE A 64 -15.53 -6.75 0.53
CA ILE A 64 -16.10 -8.04 0.10
C ILE A 64 -17.02 -8.62 1.19
N TYR A 65 -16.52 -8.69 2.44
CA TYR A 65 -17.31 -9.24 3.55
C TYR A 65 -18.54 -8.37 3.86
N ALA A 66 -18.38 -7.06 3.86
CA ALA A 66 -19.48 -6.11 4.08
C ALA A 66 -20.57 -6.20 2.99
N ALA A 67 -20.17 -6.29 1.72
CA ALA A 67 -21.09 -6.44 0.60
C ALA A 67 -21.90 -7.77 0.73
N ARG A 68 -21.22 -8.86 1.11
CA ARG A 68 -21.86 -10.16 1.36
C ARG A 68 -22.81 -10.14 2.58
N ALA A 69 -22.59 -9.23 3.53
CA ALA A 69 -23.50 -8.95 4.64
C ALA A 69 -24.61 -7.94 4.27
N ASN A 70 -24.72 -7.57 2.99
CA ASN A 70 -25.70 -6.62 2.44
C ASN A 70 -25.61 -5.19 3.03
N LEU A 71 -24.41 -4.77 3.45
CA LEU A 71 -24.16 -3.43 3.99
C LEU A 71 -23.92 -2.37 2.89
N LYS A 72 -23.96 -2.75 1.60
CA LYS A 72 -23.77 -1.87 0.44
C LYS A 72 -22.56 -0.93 0.61
N PRO A 73 -21.35 -1.47 0.84
CA PRO A 73 -20.20 -0.67 1.17
C PRO A 73 -19.76 0.23 0.02
N ILE A 74 -19.30 1.44 0.38
CA ILE A 74 -18.51 2.29 -0.50
C ILE A 74 -17.05 2.11 -0.09
N LEU A 75 -16.17 1.88 -1.07
CA LEU A 75 -14.73 1.84 -0.89
C LEU A 75 -14.10 3.03 -1.59
N VAL A 76 -13.45 3.91 -0.83
CA VAL A 76 -12.66 5.03 -1.36
C VAL A 76 -11.22 4.54 -1.54
N ALA A 77 -10.76 4.47 -2.79
CA ALA A 77 -9.57 3.72 -3.16
C ALA A 77 -8.25 4.40 -2.75
N GLY A 78 -8.25 5.71 -2.54
CA GLY A 78 -7.05 6.47 -2.23
C GLY A 78 -6.20 6.78 -3.47
N LEU A 79 -5.01 7.33 -3.23
CA LEU A 79 -4.09 7.77 -4.27
C LEU A 79 -3.50 6.61 -5.09
N GLN A 80 -3.29 5.47 -4.44
CA GLN A 80 -2.66 4.29 -5.05
C GLN A 80 -3.52 3.04 -4.77
N PRO A 81 -4.55 2.78 -5.61
CA PRO A 81 -5.35 1.55 -5.50
C PRO A 81 -4.46 0.31 -5.59
N GLY A 82 -4.66 -0.65 -4.67
CA GLY A 82 -3.80 -1.83 -4.52
C GLY A 82 -2.66 -1.67 -3.51
N GLY A 83 -2.30 -0.42 -3.15
CA GLY A 83 -1.30 -0.13 -2.10
C GLY A 83 0.09 -0.69 -2.43
N GLN A 84 0.79 -1.19 -1.42
CA GLN A 84 2.17 -1.66 -1.54
C GLN A 84 2.35 -2.85 -2.51
N LEU A 85 1.31 -3.63 -2.76
CA LEU A 85 1.37 -4.75 -3.71
C LEU A 85 1.47 -4.30 -5.17
N MET A 86 1.14 -3.05 -5.49
CA MET A 86 1.28 -2.51 -6.85
C MET A 86 2.75 -2.30 -7.27
N ILE A 87 3.66 -2.20 -6.30
CA ILE A 87 5.10 -2.05 -6.52
C ILE A 87 5.89 -3.32 -6.21
N THR A 88 5.18 -4.41 -5.85
CA THR A 88 5.75 -5.74 -5.60
C THR A 88 5.64 -6.59 -6.86
N THR A 89 6.65 -7.42 -7.12
CA THR A 89 6.65 -8.37 -8.24
C THR A 89 5.95 -9.68 -7.83
N ASP A 90 6.73 -10.74 -7.57
CA ASP A 90 6.18 -12.05 -7.23
C ASP A 90 5.73 -12.10 -5.77
N VAL A 91 4.49 -12.50 -5.54
CA VAL A 91 3.89 -12.76 -4.23
C VAL A 91 3.71 -14.26 -4.08
N GLU A 92 4.63 -14.90 -3.35
CA GLU A 92 4.64 -16.35 -3.15
C GLU A 92 4.03 -16.76 -1.79
N ASN A 93 3.80 -15.80 -0.91
CA ASN A 93 3.36 -16.01 0.47
C ASN A 93 1.88 -15.64 0.73
N TYR A 94 1.09 -15.38 -0.33
CA TYR A 94 -0.36 -15.23 -0.21
C TYR A 94 -1.03 -16.57 -0.55
N PRO A 95 -1.74 -17.21 0.40
CA PRO A 95 -2.33 -18.52 0.19
C PRO A 95 -3.38 -18.53 -0.92
N GLY A 96 -3.43 -19.62 -1.71
CA GLY A 96 -4.39 -19.81 -2.80
C GLY A 96 -3.75 -19.82 -4.19
N PHE A 97 -2.50 -19.39 -4.31
CA PHE A 97 -1.75 -19.33 -5.57
C PHE A 97 -0.55 -20.27 -5.52
N ALA A 98 -0.71 -21.47 -6.06
CA ALA A 98 0.31 -22.55 -5.96
C ALA A 98 1.66 -22.22 -6.62
N ARG A 99 1.71 -21.24 -7.52
CA ARG A 99 2.93 -20.81 -8.22
C ARG A 99 3.27 -19.33 -7.94
N GLY A 100 2.70 -18.76 -6.86
CA GLY A 100 2.73 -17.33 -6.65
C GLY A 100 1.79 -16.57 -7.60
N ILE A 101 1.76 -15.26 -7.44
CA ILE A 101 1.00 -14.32 -8.28
C ILE A 101 1.73 -12.99 -8.29
N GLN A 102 1.62 -12.24 -9.38
CA GLN A 102 2.14 -10.86 -9.40
C GLN A 102 1.31 -9.97 -8.48
N GLY A 103 1.97 -9.08 -7.71
CA GLY A 103 1.28 -8.18 -6.79
C GLY A 103 0.14 -7.38 -7.44
N PRO A 104 0.38 -6.70 -8.58
CA PRO A 104 -0.68 -5.99 -9.30
C PRO A 104 -1.85 -6.89 -9.72
N GLU A 105 -1.57 -8.10 -10.22
CA GLU A 105 -2.60 -9.06 -10.62
C GLU A 105 -3.46 -9.50 -9.42
N LEU A 106 -2.85 -9.75 -8.27
CA LEU A 106 -3.59 -10.07 -7.05
C LEU A 106 -4.55 -8.93 -6.67
N MET A 107 -4.08 -7.68 -6.75
CA MET A 107 -4.91 -6.52 -6.43
C MET A 107 -6.04 -6.31 -7.43
N GLU A 108 -5.79 -6.53 -8.71
CA GLU A 108 -6.82 -6.48 -9.76
C GLU A 108 -7.92 -7.54 -9.51
N GLN A 109 -7.53 -8.77 -9.16
CA GLN A 109 -8.48 -9.84 -8.83
C GLN A 109 -9.29 -9.51 -7.58
N MET A 110 -8.68 -8.93 -6.52
CA MET A 110 -9.40 -8.52 -5.32
C MET A 110 -10.37 -7.36 -5.59
N ALA A 111 -9.97 -6.38 -6.41
CA ALA A 111 -10.84 -5.29 -6.84
C ALA A 111 -12.04 -5.80 -7.63
N ALA A 112 -11.80 -6.68 -8.61
CA ALA A 112 -12.86 -7.31 -9.41
C ALA A 112 -13.82 -8.13 -8.53
N GLN A 113 -13.30 -8.86 -7.54
CA GLN A 113 -14.12 -9.60 -6.58
C GLN A 113 -14.98 -8.67 -5.74
N ALA A 114 -14.43 -7.58 -5.23
CA ALA A 114 -15.18 -6.58 -4.44
C ALA A 114 -16.32 -5.96 -5.26
N ALA A 115 -16.04 -5.56 -6.50
CA ALA A 115 -17.03 -5.04 -7.43
C ALA A 115 -18.12 -6.07 -7.75
N HIS A 116 -17.73 -7.33 -8.01
CA HIS A 116 -18.64 -8.42 -8.34
C HIS A 116 -19.67 -8.69 -7.24
N VAL A 117 -19.29 -8.59 -5.98
CA VAL A 117 -20.19 -8.79 -4.83
C VAL A 117 -21.00 -7.54 -4.47
N GLY A 118 -20.84 -6.42 -5.18
CA GLY A 118 -21.66 -5.23 -5.05
C GLY A 118 -21.04 -4.08 -4.26
N THR A 119 -19.71 -4.06 -4.06
CA THR A 119 -19.01 -2.89 -3.52
C THR A 119 -18.99 -1.77 -4.55
N GLN A 120 -19.36 -0.56 -4.17
CA GLN A 120 -19.10 0.64 -4.96
C GLN A 120 -17.67 1.13 -4.70
N ILE A 121 -16.81 1.07 -5.71
CA ILE A 121 -15.41 1.56 -5.63
C ILE A 121 -15.37 2.97 -6.23
N ILE A 122 -14.87 3.94 -5.46
CA ILE A 122 -14.72 5.33 -5.86
C ILE A 122 -13.23 5.70 -5.81
N HIS A 123 -12.73 6.25 -6.90
CA HIS A 123 -11.36 6.77 -7.00
C HIS A 123 -11.33 8.20 -6.48
N ASP A 124 -11.08 8.34 -5.19
CA ASP A 124 -10.98 9.62 -4.49
C ASP A 124 -10.02 9.47 -3.31
N ILE A 125 -9.62 10.57 -2.69
CA ILE A 125 -8.69 10.63 -1.55
C ILE A 125 -9.39 11.35 -0.42
N ILE A 126 -9.55 10.71 0.74
CA ILE A 126 -10.11 11.40 1.91
C ILE A 126 -9.10 12.40 2.44
N THR A 127 -9.50 13.67 2.49
CA THR A 127 -8.68 14.80 2.95
C THR A 127 -9.12 15.35 4.30
N GLU A 128 -10.40 15.15 4.67
CA GLU A 128 -10.95 15.57 5.95
C GLU A 128 -11.87 14.49 6.52
N CYS A 129 -11.93 14.39 7.84
CA CYS A 129 -12.90 13.51 8.52
C CYS A 129 -13.40 14.10 9.84
N THR A 130 -14.66 13.82 10.15
CA THR A 130 -15.29 14.10 11.44
C THR A 130 -15.83 12.79 11.98
N LEU A 131 -15.10 12.21 12.95
CA LEU A 131 -15.40 10.90 13.53
C LEU A 131 -15.84 11.03 15.00
N LYS A 132 -15.19 11.87 15.79
CA LYS A 132 -15.54 12.08 17.21
C LYS A 132 -16.91 12.71 17.37
N GLY A 133 -17.72 12.16 18.26
CA GLY A 133 -19.06 12.64 18.53
C GLY A 133 -20.11 12.27 17.49
N HIS A 134 -19.73 11.52 16.47
CA HIS A 134 -20.58 11.02 15.39
C HIS A 134 -20.72 9.51 15.46
N GLY A 135 -21.58 8.96 14.63
CA GLY A 135 -21.84 7.52 14.56
C GLY A 135 -22.91 7.07 15.58
N GLY A 136 -23.18 5.77 15.62
CA GLY A 136 -24.24 5.23 16.47
C GLY A 136 -25.64 5.61 15.96
N ALA A 137 -26.53 5.88 16.89
CA ALA A 137 -27.88 6.38 16.61
C ALA A 137 -27.90 7.91 16.36
N GLY A 138 -26.71 8.56 16.37
CA GLY A 138 -26.54 9.99 16.17
C GLY A 138 -26.33 10.37 14.70
N GLU A 139 -25.64 11.49 14.48
CA GLU A 139 -25.28 11.92 13.13
C GLU A 139 -24.27 10.97 12.49
N PRO A 140 -24.34 10.74 11.15
CA PRO A 140 -23.38 9.87 10.47
C PRO A 140 -21.97 10.45 10.55
N PHE A 141 -20.97 9.59 10.46
CA PHE A 141 -19.60 10.02 10.21
C PHE A 141 -19.53 10.79 8.90
N ARG A 142 -18.81 11.91 8.90
CA ARG A 142 -18.67 12.76 7.72
C ARG A 142 -17.21 12.79 7.28
N LEU A 143 -16.99 12.45 6.02
CA LEU A 143 -15.67 12.53 5.39
C LEU A 143 -15.77 13.33 4.11
N VAL A 144 -14.67 13.97 3.71
CA VAL A 144 -14.59 14.78 2.49
C VAL A 144 -13.46 14.25 1.62
N GLY A 145 -13.75 14.08 0.35
CA GLY A 145 -12.78 13.71 -0.66
C GLY A 145 -12.05 14.91 -1.25
N ASP A 146 -10.91 14.67 -1.91
CA ASP A 146 -10.15 15.67 -2.68
C ASP A 146 -10.97 16.19 -3.88
N SER A 147 -11.87 15.36 -4.40
CA SER A 147 -12.87 15.77 -5.40
C SER A 147 -13.86 16.82 -4.90
N GLY A 148 -13.96 17.03 -3.59
CA GLY A 148 -14.99 17.80 -2.90
C GLY A 148 -16.22 16.97 -2.53
N ASP A 149 -16.31 15.71 -2.93
CA ASP A 149 -17.41 14.82 -2.58
C ASP A 149 -17.49 14.58 -1.07
N VAL A 150 -18.70 14.44 -0.56
CA VAL A 150 -18.98 14.19 0.87
C VAL A 150 -19.47 12.77 1.05
N TYR A 151 -18.85 12.06 1.97
CA TYR A 151 -19.21 10.69 2.33
C TYR A 151 -19.84 10.68 3.73
N LEU A 152 -21.09 10.25 3.81
CA LEU A 152 -21.83 10.07 5.05
C LEU A 152 -21.97 8.59 5.33
N ALA A 153 -21.42 8.12 6.45
CA ALA A 153 -21.36 6.71 6.79
C ALA A 153 -21.84 6.43 8.22
N ARG A 154 -22.53 5.32 8.43
CA ARG A 154 -22.93 4.86 9.78
C ARG A 154 -21.78 4.12 10.48
N SER A 155 -20.86 3.58 9.73
CA SER A 155 -19.65 2.91 10.20
C SER A 155 -18.49 3.14 9.22
N VAL A 156 -17.23 3.10 9.71
CA VAL A 156 -16.04 3.37 8.93
C VAL A 156 -14.99 2.28 9.20
N VAL A 157 -14.36 1.77 8.15
CA VAL A 157 -13.14 0.95 8.22
C VAL A 157 -11.98 1.74 7.65
N ILE A 158 -10.98 2.04 8.48
CA ILE A 158 -9.73 2.67 8.08
C ILE A 158 -8.75 1.56 7.66
N ALA A 159 -8.43 1.50 6.37
CA ALA A 159 -7.55 0.49 5.77
C ALA A 159 -6.48 1.14 4.88
N THR A 160 -6.01 2.32 5.29
CA THR A 160 -5.10 3.18 4.52
C THR A 160 -3.65 2.68 4.47
N GLY A 161 -3.33 1.63 5.23
CA GLY A 161 -2.03 0.98 5.21
C GLY A 161 -0.90 1.82 5.82
N ALA A 162 0.33 1.41 5.53
CA ALA A 162 1.56 2.10 5.91
C ALA A 162 2.53 2.11 4.73
N GLN A 163 3.45 3.05 4.74
CA GLN A 163 4.51 3.15 3.74
C GLN A 163 5.87 2.89 4.38
N ALA A 164 6.74 2.15 3.68
CA ALA A 164 8.14 2.07 4.06
C ALA A 164 8.78 3.45 3.99
N LYS A 165 9.65 3.73 4.94
CA LYS A 165 10.51 4.92 4.88
C LYS A 165 11.70 4.60 4.00
N TRP A 166 12.03 5.53 3.12
CA TRP A 166 13.13 5.43 2.17
C TRP A 166 14.23 6.43 2.50
N LEU A 167 15.44 6.17 1.99
CA LEU A 167 16.60 7.04 2.20
C LEU A 167 16.56 8.29 1.32
N GLY A 168 15.91 8.20 0.15
CA GLY A 168 15.86 9.27 -0.85
C GLY A 168 17.17 9.42 -1.63
N ILE A 169 17.91 8.33 -1.84
CA ILE A 169 19.21 8.33 -2.49
C ILE A 169 19.11 7.84 -3.95
N PRO A 170 20.09 8.19 -4.81
CA PRO A 170 20.17 7.69 -6.18
C PRO A 170 20.12 6.16 -6.25
N GLY A 171 19.37 5.63 -7.22
CA GLY A 171 19.18 4.20 -7.44
C GLY A 171 18.08 3.57 -6.57
N GLU A 172 17.72 4.15 -5.42
CA GLU A 172 16.76 3.56 -4.50
C GLU A 172 15.38 3.35 -5.15
N ALA A 173 14.74 4.42 -5.62
CA ALA A 173 13.42 4.33 -6.26
C ALA A 173 13.47 3.59 -7.62
N GLN A 174 14.57 3.68 -8.33
CA GLN A 174 14.75 3.06 -9.64
C GLN A 174 14.79 1.52 -9.56
N TYR A 175 15.33 0.97 -8.47
CA TYR A 175 15.56 -0.47 -8.33
C TYR A 175 14.62 -1.13 -7.31
N GLN A 176 13.59 -0.44 -6.85
CA GLN A 176 12.53 -1.05 -6.03
C GLN A 176 11.88 -2.22 -6.77
N GLY A 177 11.77 -3.37 -6.09
CA GLY A 177 11.31 -4.63 -6.69
C GLY A 177 12.32 -5.31 -7.64
N SER A 178 13.47 -4.68 -7.91
CA SER A 178 14.52 -5.20 -8.79
C SER A 178 15.90 -5.20 -8.12
N GLY A 179 15.93 -5.50 -6.82
CA GLY A 179 17.16 -5.53 -6.02
C GLY A 179 17.12 -4.64 -4.78
N VAL A 180 16.13 -3.75 -4.67
CA VAL A 180 15.86 -2.92 -3.49
C VAL A 180 14.51 -3.27 -2.91
N SER A 181 14.47 -3.64 -1.64
CA SER A 181 13.28 -4.04 -0.89
C SER A 181 13.20 -3.31 0.47
N ALA A 182 12.03 -3.29 1.08
CA ALA A 182 11.80 -2.88 2.46
C ALA A 182 11.12 -3.99 3.29
N CYS A 183 11.17 -5.25 2.81
CA CYS A 183 10.51 -6.38 3.46
C CYS A 183 11.33 -7.68 3.28
N ALA A 184 12.09 -8.06 4.29
CA ALA A 184 12.88 -9.30 4.25
C ALA A 184 12.01 -10.57 4.17
N THR A 185 10.84 -10.59 4.81
CA THR A 185 9.90 -11.72 4.75
C THR A 185 9.23 -11.87 3.40
N CYS A 186 9.14 -10.79 2.62
CA CYS A 186 8.58 -10.82 1.27
C CYS A 186 9.62 -11.35 0.26
N ASP A 187 10.82 -10.76 0.28
CA ASP A 187 11.79 -10.87 -0.82
C ASP A 187 13.05 -11.66 -0.46
N GLY A 188 13.27 -11.99 0.81
CA GLY A 188 14.49 -12.68 1.27
C GLY A 188 14.77 -14.01 0.58
N PHE A 189 13.70 -14.71 0.18
CA PHE A 189 13.80 -15.98 -0.54
C PHE A 189 14.57 -15.87 -1.87
N PHE A 190 14.44 -14.75 -2.59
CA PHE A 190 15.10 -14.54 -3.88
C PHE A 190 16.63 -14.36 -3.78
N TYR A 191 17.14 -14.17 -2.55
CA TYR A 191 18.56 -13.96 -2.28
C TYR A 191 19.29 -15.18 -1.70
N ARG A 192 18.82 -16.37 -1.99
CA ARG A 192 19.48 -17.62 -1.56
C ARG A 192 20.93 -17.70 -2.06
N GLY A 193 21.87 -17.92 -1.11
CA GLY A 193 23.30 -18.05 -1.40
C GLY A 193 23.96 -16.77 -1.90
N ARG A 194 23.32 -15.60 -1.69
CA ARG A 194 23.81 -14.30 -2.11
C ARG A 194 24.21 -13.44 -0.92
N THR A 195 24.93 -12.36 -1.19
CA THR A 195 25.29 -11.33 -0.22
C THR A 195 24.29 -10.19 -0.30
N VAL A 196 23.68 -9.82 0.83
CA VAL A 196 22.73 -8.73 0.90
C VAL A 196 23.10 -7.68 1.95
N ALA A 197 22.70 -6.44 1.71
CA ALA A 197 22.81 -5.37 2.69
C ALA A 197 21.46 -5.09 3.36
N VAL A 198 21.50 -4.81 4.67
CA VAL A 198 20.37 -4.27 5.43
C VAL A 198 20.75 -2.89 5.94
N ILE A 199 19.94 -1.88 5.67
CA ILE A 199 20.21 -0.50 6.08
C ILE A 199 19.27 -0.13 7.21
N GLY A 200 19.82 0.12 8.40
CA GLY A 200 19.02 0.49 9.57
C GLY A 200 19.76 0.30 10.89
N GLY A 201 19.02 0.33 12.00
CA GLY A 201 19.64 0.16 13.34
C GLY A 201 18.63 0.09 14.49
N GLY A 202 17.35 -0.04 14.20
CA GLY A 202 16.27 -0.35 15.14
C GLY A 202 15.94 -1.84 15.15
N ASN A 203 14.93 -2.24 15.91
CA ASN A 203 14.45 -3.63 15.99
C ASN A 203 14.20 -4.22 14.60
N THR A 204 13.44 -3.54 13.74
CA THR A 204 13.15 -3.99 12.37
C THR A 204 14.41 -4.35 11.59
N ALA A 205 15.45 -3.51 11.63
CA ALA A 205 16.68 -3.78 10.88
C ALA A 205 17.42 -5.01 11.38
N VAL A 206 17.43 -5.22 12.71
CA VAL A 206 18.07 -6.37 13.32
C VAL A 206 17.27 -7.66 13.06
N GLU A 207 15.94 -7.58 13.16
CA GLU A 207 15.04 -8.71 12.87
C GLU A 207 15.12 -9.12 11.40
N GLU A 208 15.11 -8.16 10.48
CA GLU A 208 15.26 -8.43 9.04
C GLU A 208 16.64 -9.01 8.71
N ALA A 209 17.72 -8.48 9.31
CA ALA A 209 19.05 -9.03 9.13
C ALA A 209 19.14 -10.48 9.62
N LEU A 210 18.58 -10.80 10.78
CA LEU A 210 18.49 -12.15 11.32
C LEU A 210 17.64 -13.06 10.42
N TYR A 211 16.49 -12.59 9.96
CA TYR A 211 15.63 -13.36 9.05
C TYR A 211 16.34 -13.72 7.74
N LEU A 212 17.02 -12.75 7.13
CA LEU A 212 17.75 -12.95 5.87
C LEU A 212 18.83 -14.02 5.96
N THR A 213 19.40 -14.31 7.15
CA THR A 213 20.38 -15.39 7.32
C THR A 213 19.85 -16.78 7.00
N HIS A 214 18.52 -16.97 6.98
CA HIS A 214 17.89 -18.22 6.55
C HIS A 214 18.05 -18.48 5.04
N HIS A 215 18.27 -17.43 4.27
CA HIS A 215 18.34 -17.46 2.82
C HIS A 215 19.73 -17.05 2.31
N ALA A 216 20.18 -15.86 2.69
CA ALA A 216 21.44 -15.31 2.22
C ALA A 216 22.66 -16.08 2.74
N GLU A 217 23.74 -16.05 1.98
CA GLU A 217 25.05 -16.54 2.39
C GLU A 217 25.68 -15.57 3.40
N HIS A 218 25.55 -14.27 3.14
CA HIS A 218 26.07 -13.22 3.99
C HIS A 218 25.16 -12.02 4.06
N VAL A 219 25.01 -11.43 5.25
CA VAL A 219 24.19 -10.24 5.50
C VAL A 219 25.07 -9.15 6.10
N ILE A 220 25.06 -7.96 5.48
CA ILE A 220 25.83 -6.81 5.92
C ILE A 220 24.86 -5.76 6.45
N LEU A 221 24.83 -5.57 7.78
CA LEU A 221 24.03 -4.50 8.39
C LEU A 221 24.80 -3.19 8.35
N ILE A 222 24.28 -2.18 7.66
CA ILE A 222 24.89 -0.86 7.52
C ILE A 222 24.18 0.11 8.45
N HIS A 223 24.94 0.70 9.36
CA HIS A 223 24.40 1.67 10.32
C HIS A 223 25.23 2.95 10.38
N ARG A 224 24.52 4.08 10.38
CA ARG A 224 25.14 5.45 10.40
C ARG A 224 25.74 5.88 11.75
N ARG A 225 25.61 5.07 12.79
CA ARG A 225 26.14 5.33 14.15
C ARG A 225 27.05 4.18 14.56
N ASP A 226 27.65 4.31 15.73
CA ASP A 226 28.49 3.32 16.38
C ASP A 226 27.72 2.34 17.29
N SER A 227 26.39 2.50 17.39
CA SER A 227 25.54 1.70 18.28
C SER A 227 24.12 1.57 17.72
N LEU A 228 23.50 0.38 17.89
CA LEU A 228 22.13 0.11 17.49
C LEU A 228 21.15 0.61 18.56
N ARG A 229 19.93 0.94 18.10
CA ARG A 229 18.80 1.28 18.98
C ARG A 229 17.90 0.08 19.26
N ALA A 230 18.18 -1.06 18.61
CA ALA A 230 17.45 -2.29 18.83
C ALA A 230 17.55 -2.78 20.27
N GLU A 231 16.62 -3.62 20.70
CA GLU A 231 16.64 -4.28 21.99
C GLU A 231 17.91 -5.09 22.19
N LYS A 232 18.43 -5.12 23.42
CA LYS A 232 19.71 -5.78 23.74
C LYS A 232 19.73 -7.25 23.34
N ILE A 233 18.63 -7.97 23.59
CA ILE A 233 18.51 -9.38 23.22
C ILE A 233 18.62 -9.63 21.70
N LEU A 234 18.10 -8.71 20.88
CA LEU A 234 18.22 -8.79 19.42
C LEU A 234 19.64 -8.46 18.97
N GLN A 235 20.29 -7.47 19.60
CA GLN A 235 21.69 -7.14 19.33
C GLN A 235 22.61 -8.31 19.65
N ASP A 236 22.41 -8.99 20.80
CA ASP A 236 23.23 -10.13 21.20
C ASP A 236 23.11 -11.30 20.21
N ARG A 237 21.91 -11.56 19.68
CA ARG A 237 21.67 -12.55 18.62
C ARG A 237 22.36 -12.16 17.31
N LEU A 238 22.25 -10.91 16.90
CA LEU A 238 22.86 -10.39 15.68
C LEU A 238 24.38 -10.50 15.74
N PHE A 239 25.02 -10.05 16.83
CA PHE A 239 26.47 -10.09 16.95
C PHE A 239 27.04 -11.52 17.09
N ALA A 240 26.25 -12.45 17.61
CA ALA A 240 26.65 -13.87 17.70
C ALA A 240 26.48 -14.62 16.37
N HIS A 241 25.78 -14.02 15.36
CA HIS A 241 25.45 -14.75 14.16
C HIS A 241 26.60 -14.74 13.12
N PRO A 242 27.12 -15.92 12.69
CA PRO A 242 28.33 -16.03 11.86
C PRO A 242 28.17 -15.45 10.43
N LYS A 243 26.93 -15.33 9.94
CA LYS A 243 26.63 -14.78 8.61
C LYS A 243 26.44 -13.27 8.61
N ILE A 244 26.47 -12.59 9.77
CA ILE A 244 26.19 -11.16 9.84
C ILE A 244 27.46 -10.38 10.14
N THR A 245 27.68 -9.34 9.35
CA THR A 245 28.71 -8.33 9.61
C THR A 245 28.06 -6.96 9.75
N VAL A 246 28.52 -6.14 10.70
CA VAL A 246 28.01 -4.79 10.89
C VAL A 246 29.04 -3.78 10.40
N LYS A 247 28.60 -2.88 9.50
CA LYS A 247 29.35 -1.69 9.11
C LYS A 247 28.81 -0.49 9.87
N TRP A 248 29.64 0.01 10.76
CA TRP A 248 29.36 1.17 11.59
C TRP A 248 29.76 2.48 10.94
N ASN A 249 29.12 3.57 11.38
CA ASN A 249 29.42 4.93 10.96
C ASN A 249 29.40 5.14 9.44
N CYS A 250 28.60 4.33 8.74
CA CYS A 250 28.48 4.38 7.29
C CYS A 250 27.09 4.84 6.87
N VAL A 251 27.04 5.73 5.88
CA VAL A 251 25.85 6.10 5.12
C VAL A 251 25.95 5.55 3.72
N VAL A 252 24.80 5.24 3.12
CA VAL A 252 24.71 4.87 1.72
C VAL A 252 24.42 6.13 0.92
N ASP A 253 25.29 6.46 -0.01
CA ASP A 253 25.14 7.62 -0.88
C ASP A 253 24.45 7.24 -2.21
N GLU A 254 24.57 5.98 -2.66
CA GLU A 254 23.99 5.51 -3.92
C GLU A 254 23.85 3.98 -3.95
N ILE A 255 22.81 3.48 -4.62
CA ILE A 255 22.64 2.06 -4.98
C ILE A 255 23.02 1.88 -6.44
N VAL A 256 23.95 0.96 -6.69
CA VAL A 256 24.52 0.71 -8.02
C VAL A 256 23.95 -0.56 -8.62
N ALA A 257 23.56 -0.50 -9.89
CA ALA A 257 23.10 -1.65 -10.64
C ALA A 257 23.76 -1.70 -12.02
N THR A 258 23.87 -2.89 -12.60
CA THR A 258 24.45 -3.11 -13.93
C THR A 258 23.57 -4.06 -14.76
N GLY A 259 23.79 -4.08 -16.06
CA GLY A 259 23.11 -4.99 -16.98
C GLY A 259 21.81 -4.44 -17.59
N THR A 260 21.17 -5.29 -18.43
CA THR A 260 19.88 -5.00 -19.08
C THR A 260 19.06 -6.29 -19.09
N PRO A 261 18.00 -6.43 -18.24
CA PRO A 261 17.54 -5.44 -17.25
C PRO A 261 18.57 -5.16 -16.15
N PRO A 262 18.51 -3.99 -15.50
CA PRO A 262 19.45 -3.65 -14.44
C PRO A 262 19.24 -4.55 -13.20
N VAL A 263 20.36 -5.03 -12.63
CA VAL A 263 20.40 -5.81 -11.40
C VAL A 263 21.32 -5.10 -10.42
N VAL A 264 20.91 -4.98 -9.17
CA VAL A 264 21.77 -4.39 -8.11
C VAL A 264 23.05 -5.18 -7.97
N THR A 265 24.18 -4.49 -7.97
CA THR A 265 25.53 -5.06 -7.86
C THR A 265 26.34 -4.49 -6.72
N GLY A 266 25.84 -3.42 -6.07
CA GLY A 266 26.57 -2.83 -4.96
C GLY A 266 25.97 -1.53 -4.43
N LEU A 267 26.67 -0.99 -3.44
CA LEU A 267 26.39 0.27 -2.77
C LEU A 267 27.64 1.14 -2.77
N ASN A 268 27.49 2.43 -2.99
CA ASN A 268 28.50 3.42 -2.68
C ASN A 268 28.25 3.94 -1.26
N LEU A 269 29.20 3.65 -0.38
CA LEU A 269 29.16 4.00 1.04
C LEU A 269 30.10 5.16 1.33
N ARG A 270 29.76 5.94 2.33
CA ARG A 270 30.65 6.96 2.89
C ARG A 270 30.75 6.77 4.41
N ASP A 271 31.97 6.60 4.89
CA ASP A 271 32.27 6.63 6.32
C ASP A 271 32.12 8.06 6.86
N ILE A 272 31.28 8.24 7.86
CA ILE A 272 30.96 9.57 8.42
C ILE A 272 32.15 10.15 9.20
N SER A 273 32.97 9.27 9.80
CA SER A 273 34.07 9.67 10.67
C SER A 273 35.30 10.13 9.88
N SER A 274 35.63 9.42 8.80
CA SER A 274 36.81 9.69 7.98
C SER A 274 36.50 10.45 6.68
N GLY A 275 35.22 10.44 6.24
CA GLY A 275 34.81 10.97 4.94
C GLY A 275 35.23 10.10 3.75
N THR A 276 35.79 8.91 3.99
CA THR A 276 36.22 8.00 2.91
C THR A 276 35.06 7.32 2.25
N ASN A 277 35.13 7.19 0.93
CA ASN A 277 34.17 6.47 0.12
C ASN A 277 34.61 5.03 -0.10
N GLU A 278 33.67 4.09 -0.07
CA GLU A 278 33.88 2.67 -0.34
C GLU A 278 32.80 2.14 -1.25
N HIS A 279 33.16 1.27 -2.18
CA HIS A 279 32.19 0.48 -2.93
C HIS A 279 32.03 -0.89 -2.27
N LEU A 280 30.79 -1.23 -1.87
CA LEU A 280 30.44 -2.51 -1.27
C LEU A 280 29.63 -3.34 -2.26
N ALA A 281 30.19 -4.46 -2.70
CA ALA A 281 29.49 -5.40 -3.59
C ALA A 281 28.40 -6.16 -2.81
N VAL A 282 27.16 -6.08 -3.29
CA VAL A 282 25.99 -6.82 -2.75
C VAL A 282 25.01 -7.11 -3.88
N ASP A 283 24.26 -8.20 -3.76
CA ASP A 283 23.27 -8.64 -4.75
C ASP A 283 21.87 -8.08 -4.48
N GLY A 284 21.64 -7.52 -3.28
CA GLY A 284 20.37 -6.93 -2.90
C GLY A 284 20.47 -6.05 -1.66
N VAL A 285 19.52 -5.14 -1.54
CA VAL A 285 19.47 -4.10 -0.51
C VAL A 285 18.10 -4.09 0.16
N PHE A 286 18.09 -4.18 1.49
CA PHE A 286 16.90 -4.09 2.32
C PHE A 286 16.93 -2.82 3.14
N VAL A 287 16.00 -1.90 2.87
CA VAL A 287 15.90 -0.62 3.58
C VAL A 287 14.97 -0.76 4.78
N ALA A 288 15.56 -0.92 5.97
CA ALA A 288 14.88 -1.23 7.21
C ALA A 288 14.96 -0.06 8.22
N ILE A 289 14.58 1.15 7.77
CA ILE A 289 14.60 2.38 8.59
C ILE A 289 13.25 2.72 9.21
N GLY A 290 12.28 1.80 9.10
CA GLY A 290 10.95 1.87 9.67
C GLY A 290 9.87 2.16 8.63
N HIS A 291 8.63 2.22 9.11
CA HIS A 291 7.44 2.51 8.33
C HIS A 291 6.73 3.75 8.89
N ALA A 292 5.82 4.30 8.12
CA ALA A 292 4.94 5.38 8.52
C ALA A 292 3.49 5.00 8.15
N PRO A 293 2.59 4.84 9.13
CA PRO A 293 1.19 4.57 8.85
C PRO A 293 0.52 5.80 8.20
N ASN A 294 -0.42 5.55 7.30
CA ASN A 294 -1.16 6.61 6.61
C ASN A 294 -2.34 7.08 7.47
N THR A 295 -2.03 7.80 8.55
CA THR A 295 -2.98 8.23 9.59
C THR A 295 -3.17 9.73 9.69
N ALA A 296 -2.50 10.52 8.85
CA ALA A 296 -2.46 11.98 8.97
C ALA A 296 -3.87 12.63 9.01
N VAL A 297 -4.80 12.14 8.16
CA VAL A 297 -6.18 12.65 8.09
C VAL A 297 -7.02 12.30 9.33
N PHE A 298 -6.62 11.24 10.07
CA PHE A 298 -7.32 10.78 11.27
C PHE A 298 -6.71 11.30 12.57
N LYS A 299 -5.69 12.17 12.46
CA LYS A 299 -5.05 12.79 13.61
C LYS A 299 -6.10 13.47 14.49
N ASP A 300 -5.98 13.27 15.80
CA ASP A 300 -6.92 13.78 16.80
C ASP A 300 -8.37 13.24 16.69
N GLN A 301 -8.67 12.39 15.70
CA GLN A 301 -9.98 11.74 15.53
C GLN A 301 -10.02 10.36 16.17
N VAL A 302 -8.96 9.56 16.06
CA VAL A 302 -8.81 8.25 16.71
C VAL A 302 -7.50 8.23 17.52
N GLU A 303 -7.42 7.31 18.48
CA GLU A 303 -6.19 7.12 19.25
C GLU A 303 -5.11 6.46 18.40
N THR A 304 -3.88 6.99 18.50
CA THR A 304 -2.69 6.44 17.86
C THR A 304 -1.58 6.23 18.87
N ASP A 305 -0.69 5.28 18.59
CA ASP A 305 0.52 5.09 19.39
C ASP A 305 1.61 6.13 19.06
N ASP A 306 2.75 6.04 19.75
CA ASP A 306 3.89 6.97 19.58
C ASP A 306 4.53 6.91 18.18
N GLU A 307 4.27 5.83 17.40
CA GLU A 307 4.74 5.67 16.03
C GLU A 307 3.68 6.10 15.00
N GLY A 308 2.49 6.47 15.47
CA GLY A 308 1.37 6.95 14.67
C GLY A 308 0.41 5.86 14.17
N TYR A 309 0.57 4.60 14.58
CA TYR A 309 -0.36 3.52 14.25
C TYR A 309 -1.66 3.65 15.05
N ILE A 310 -2.79 3.34 14.41
CA ILE A 310 -4.10 3.37 15.09
C ILE A 310 -4.14 2.26 16.15
N VAL A 311 -4.48 2.65 17.39
CA VAL A 311 -4.66 1.72 18.49
C VAL A 311 -6.00 1.02 18.36
N THR A 312 -5.97 -0.32 18.39
CA THR A 312 -7.18 -1.15 18.37
C THR A 312 -7.28 -1.99 19.64
N ASN A 313 -8.48 -2.47 19.95
CA ASN A 313 -8.67 -3.39 21.05
C ASN A 313 -7.86 -4.68 20.82
N PRO A 314 -7.25 -5.27 21.84
CA PRO A 314 -6.51 -6.52 21.72
C PRO A 314 -7.36 -7.63 21.07
N GLY A 315 -6.87 -8.22 19.99
CA GLY A 315 -7.55 -9.28 19.26
C GLY A 315 -8.73 -8.83 18.39
N GLY A 316 -8.93 -7.53 18.19
CA GLY A 316 -9.99 -6.95 17.36
C GLY A 316 -9.51 -5.79 16.50
N THR A 317 -10.47 -5.11 15.86
CA THR A 317 -10.23 -3.99 14.95
C THR A 317 -10.89 -2.69 15.40
N ARG A 318 -11.57 -2.70 16.56
CA ARG A 318 -12.26 -1.52 17.11
C ARG A 318 -11.26 -0.47 17.57
N THR A 319 -11.49 0.76 17.13
CA THR A 319 -10.70 1.92 17.58
C THR A 319 -11.28 2.55 18.84
N SER A 320 -10.71 3.67 19.27
CA SER A 320 -11.22 4.49 20.37
C SER A 320 -12.59 5.15 20.07
N VAL A 321 -13.04 5.14 18.81
CA VAL A 321 -14.34 5.70 18.38
C VAL A 321 -15.30 4.56 18.03
N PRO A 322 -16.43 4.41 18.74
CA PRO A 322 -17.44 3.39 18.43
C PRO A 322 -17.94 3.51 16.98
N GLY A 323 -17.96 2.40 16.24
CA GLY A 323 -18.35 2.38 14.81
C GLY A 323 -17.20 2.66 13.85
N VAL A 324 -16.00 2.96 14.35
CA VAL A 324 -14.80 3.12 13.55
C VAL A 324 -13.84 1.96 13.85
N PHE A 325 -13.39 1.31 12.79
CA PHE A 325 -12.51 0.14 12.83
C PHE A 325 -11.23 0.43 12.04
N ALA A 326 -10.13 -0.22 12.40
CA ALA A 326 -8.86 -0.12 11.66
C ALA A 326 -8.35 -1.51 11.30
N ALA A 327 -7.88 -1.68 10.03
CA ALA A 327 -7.45 -2.96 9.52
C ALA A 327 -6.22 -2.82 8.61
N GLY A 328 -5.38 -3.84 8.59
CA GLY A 328 -4.12 -3.87 7.84
C GLY A 328 -3.03 -3.04 8.50
N ASP A 329 -2.06 -2.64 7.70
CA ASP A 329 -0.81 -2.04 8.19
C ASP A 329 -0.99 -0.69 8.88
N VAL A 330 -2.15 -0.05 8.78
CA VAL A 330 -2.46 1.20 9.49
C VAL A 330 -2.53 0.99 11.01
N GLN A 331 -2.78 -0.23 11.46
CA GLN A 331 -2.80 -0.67 12.87
C GLN A 331 -1.81 -1.79 13.19
N ASP A 332 -1.36 -2.57 12.17
CA ASP A 332 -0.41 -3.67 12.33
C ASP A 332 1.02 -3.19 12.15
N ARG A 333 1.67 -2.83 13.24
CA ARG A 333 3.10 -2.47 13.24
C ARG A 333 4.06 -3.66 13.28
N ILE A 334 3.53 -4.89 13.42
CA ILE A 334 4.33 -6.10 13.68
C ILE A 334 4.53 -6.91 12.40
N TYR A 335 3.44 -7.37 11.80
CA TYR A 335 3.49 -8.34 10.70
C TYR A 335 3.60 -7.67 9.33
N ARG A 336 2.73 -6.71 9.03
CA ARG A 336 2.67 -5.99 7.75
C ARG A 336 2.71 -6.96 6.54
N GLN A 337 1.82 -7.95 6.56
CA GLN A 337 1.68 -8.93 5.50
C GLN A 337 0.32 -8.82 4.81
N ALA A 338 0.27 -9.10 3.50
CA ALA A 338 -0.97 -9.04 2.73
C ALA A 338 -2.06 -9.96 3.31
N VAL A 339 -1.68 -11.15 3.80
CA VAL A 339 -2.62 -12.11 4.36
C VAL A 339 -3.14 -11.68 5.75
N THR A 340 -2.31 -11.08 6.60
CA THR A 340 -2.76 -10.53 7.89
C THR A 340 -3.63 -9.29 7.68
N ALA A 341 -3.29 -8.46 6.71
CA ALA A 341 -4.10 -7.32 6.30
C ALA A 341 -5.49 -7.76 5.81
N ALA A 342 -5.56 -8.77 4.94
CA ALA A 342 -6.84 -9.36 4.52
C ALA A 342 -7.61 -9.95 5.71
N GLY A 343 -6.94 -10.66 6.62
CA GLY A 343 -7.55 -11.22 7.83
C GLY A 343 -8.17 -10.16 8.73
N THR A 344 -7.44 -9.06 9.01
CA THR A 344 -7.98 -7.95 9.81
C THR A 344 -9.07 -7.17 9.06
N GLY A 345 -9.01 -7.08 7.73
CA GLY A 345 -10.10 -6.55 6.91
C GLY A 345 -11.41 -7.34 7.06
N CYS A 346 -11.31 -8.68 7.05
CA CYS A 346 -12.44 -9.56 7.35
C CYS A 346 -12.99 -9.29 8.77
N MET A 347 -12.12 -9.21 9.78
CA MET A 347 -12.51 -8.94 11.16
C MET A 347 -13.24 -7.60 11.29
N ALA A 348 -12.71 -6.54 10.66
CA ALA A 348 -13.31 -5.21 10.70
C ALA A 348 -14.73 -5.18 10.10
N ALA A 349 -14.93 -5.86 8.97
CA ALA A 349 -16.25 -5.96 8.36
C ALA A 349 -17.27 -6.69 9.27
N LEU A 350 -16.87 -7.80 9.88
CA LEU A 350 -17.72 -8.56 10.79
C LEU A 350 -18.03 -7.80 12.09
N GLU A 351 -17.08 -7.02 12.60
CA GLU A 351 -17.30 -6.15 13.77
C GLU A 351 -18.19 -4.96 13.41
N ALA A 352 -18.05 -4.38 12.20
CA ALA A 352 -18.92 -3.32 11.70
C ALA A 352 -20.35 -3.81 11.50
N GLU A 353 -20.55 -5.01 10.95
CA GLU A 353 -21.88 -5.65 10.82
C GLU A 353 -22.58 -5.79 12.18
N ARG A 354 -21.87 -6.33 13.19
CA ARG A 354 -22.41 -6.48 14.56
C ARG A 354 -22.74 -5.13 15.19
N TYR A 355 -21.89 -4.13 15.00
CA TYR A 355 -22.13 -2.78 15.49
C TYR A 355 -23.40 -2.19 14.88
N LEU A 356 -23.57 -2.27 13.57
CA LEU A 356 -24.73 -1.76 12.85
C LEU A 356 -26.02 -2.52 13.21
N ALA A 357 -25.95 -3.84 13.40
CA ALA A 357 -27.06 -4.65 13.85
C ALA A 357 -27.54 -4.25 15.27
N GLY A 358 -26.60 -3.94 16.17
CA GLY A 358 -26.91 -3.45 17.53
C GLY A 358 -27.57 -2.07 17.58
N MET A 359 -27.51 -1.30 16.48
CA MET A 359 -28.17 0.01 16.34
C MET A 359 -29.61 -0.08 15.82
N SER A 360 -29.98 -1.22 15.27
CA SER A 360 -31.32 -1.44 14.67
C SER A 360 -32.39 -1.84 15.70
N HIS A 361 -32.01 -1.89 16.95
CA HIS A 361 -32.84 -2.16 18.12
C HIS A 361 -32.80 -0.97 19.08
#